data_a556a177437c3e24dc7a0ab9d1e594a7
#
_entry.id   a556a177437c3e24dc7a0ab9d1e594a7
#
_cell.length_a   1.000
_cell.length_b   1.000
_cell.length_c   1.000
_cell.angle_alpha   90.00
_cell.angle_beta   90.00
_cell.angle_gamma   90.00
#
_symmetry.space_group_name_H-M   'P 1'
#
loop_
_entity.id
_entity.type
_entity.pdbx_description
1 polymer ?
#
loop_
_entity_poly.entity_id
_entity_poly.type
_entity_poly.pdbx_seq_one_letter_code
_entity_poly.pdbx_strand_id
1 'polypeptide(L)'
;ILEAIEKTKQVIEQFKSKIPGKITISYSSDQGPYAKSQLVELEGNIVTAMGIVMVIVVAAMGFRNGLIVGLAIPSSFLFALIFVYLVGYSFNFMVMFGMILGLGMLIDGAIVVTEYADRKMIEGHEKQEAYILAANRMFWPVTASIATTLAAFLPLMFWPGISGQFMRYLPVTVFMVLSGSLLYALIFGPTIGSIIGKAGEQNDESKRQLKSLEHGDPRELRTVTGFYARALSFTARHSVSTLLVTLAMVTSVFWAYGEYGKGMIFFSDTDVRMLRLEVKARGNLSVDEAYQLTKEVEERILPVEGIRSVNSYAFISDRGDTIGQMFLELFEGNERRLTGDEITEQIRRNTSDLAGISIELLPQEMGPPVGKPVYIEVSSYQRALLEPAIEKIRGFMEENVNGLRDVDDSRDLPGIEFRLNINKAKASMYGA
;
A
#
# COMPACT_ATOMS: atom_id res chain seq x y z
N ILE A 1 -13.18 -3.76 12.09
CA ILE A 1 -12.82 -5.20 12.07
C ILE A 1 -12.26 -5.61 13.42
N LEU A 2 -11.20 -5.00 13.97
CA LEU A 2 -10.58 -5.39 15.25
C LEU A 2 -11.58 -5.40 16.40
N GLU A 3 -12.39 -4.33 16.55
CA GLU A 3 -13.44 -4.24 17.58
C GLU A 3 -14.50 -5.36 17.44
N ALA A 4 -14.88 -5.69 16.20
CA ALA A 4 -15.82 -6.76 15.94
C ALA A 4 -15.26 -8.13 16.33
N ILE A 5 -13.99 -8.40 15.99
CA ILE A 5 -13.29 -9.63 16.36
C ILE A 5 -13.17 -9.76 17.89
N GLU A 6 -12.76 -8.68 18.58
CA GLU A 6 -12.66 -8.70 20.05
C GLU A 6 -14.02 -8.93 20.73
N LYS A 7 -15.06 -8.25 20.28
CA LYS A 7 -16.41 -8.47 20.79
C LYS A 7 -16.90 -9.91 20.56
N THR A 8 -16.63 -10.45 19.37
CA THR A 8 -16.97 -11.85 19.05
C THR A 8 -16.25 -12.82 19.97
N LYS A 9 -14.94 -12.65 20.16
CA LYS A 9 -14.15 -13.48 21.06
C LYS A 9 -14.65 -13.38 22.52
N GLN A 10 -15.00 -12.19 22.98
CA GLN A 10 -15.57 -11.99 24.34
C GLN A 10 -16.89 -12.74 24.51
N VAL A 11 -17.79 -12.67 23.52
CA VAL A 11 -19.08 -13.41 23.56
C VAL A 11 -18.83 -14.92 23.57
N ILE A 12 -17.87 -15.41 22.76
CA ILE A 12 -17.53 -16.84 22.71
C ILE A 12 -16.93 -17.29 24.05
N GLU A 13 -16.04 -16.53 24.66
CA GLU A 13 -15.49 -16.87 25.99
C GLU A 13 -16.55 -16.93 27.07
N GLN A 14 -17.53 -16.01 27.06
CA GLN A 14 -18.68 -16.06 27.99
C GLN A 14 -19.56 -17.31 27.74
N PHE A 15 -19.68 -17.74 26.48
CA PHE A 15 -20.46 -18.90 26.13
C PHE A 15 -19.72 -20.23 26.40
N LYS A 16 -18.38 -20.22 26.41
CA LYS A 16 -17.52 -21.38 26.62
C LYS A 16 -17.83 -22.13 27.93
N SER A 17 -18.25 -21.42 28.98
CA SER A 17 -18.68 -22.03 30.22
C SER A 17 -19.98 -22.86 30.11
N LYS A 18 -20.77 -22.65 29.06
CA LYS A 18 -22.04 -23.34 28.78
C LYS A 18 -21.86 -24.53 27.84
N ILE A 19 -20.66 -24.71 27.28
CA ILE A 19 -20.34 -25.79 26.32
C ILE A 19 -19.77 -26.98 27.10
N PRO A 20 -20.14 -28.24 26.73
CA PRO A 20 -19.55 -29.42 27.34
C PRO A 20 -18.02 -29.42 27.20
N GLY A 21 -17.30 -29.76 28.28
CA GLY A 21 -15.84 -29.66 28.35
C GLY A 21 -15.04 -30.51 27.36
N LYS A 22 -15.71 -31.30 26.53
CA LYS A 22 -15.12 -32.07 25.43
C LYS A 22 -15.05 -31.32 24.09
N ILE A 23 -15.65 -30.11 24.03
CA ILE A 23 -15.68 -29.30 22.81
C ILE A 23 -14.59 -28.23 22.92
N THR A 24 -13.65 -28.22 21.98
CA THR A 24 -12.63 -27.20 21.83
C THR A 24 -13.06 -26.22 20.75
N ILE A 25 -13.06 -24.92 21.10
CA ILE A 25 -13.27 -23.85 20.11
C ILE A 25 -11.91 -23.34 19.66
N SER A 26 -11.63 -23.46 18.37
CA SER A 26 -10.46 -22.89 17.73
C SER A 26 -10.87 -21.77 16.76
N TYR A 27 -10.01 -20.77 16.59
CA TYR A 27 -10.20 -19.71 15.62
C TYR A 27 -9.26 -19.93 14.44
N SER A 28 -9.82 -19.95 13.26
CA SER A 28 -9.06 -20.08 12.02
C SER A 28 -9.22 -18.84 11.15
N SER A 29 -8.21 -18.54 10.35
CA SER A 29 -8.20 -17.34 9.49
C SER A 29 -8.45 -16.05 10.25
N ASP A 30 -7.98 -15.95 11.50
CA ASP A 30 -8.11 -14.77 12.32
C ASP A 30 -7.14 -13.68 11.86
N GLN A 31 -7.67 -12.71 11.10
CA GLN A 31 -6.89 -11.55 10.63
C GLN A 31 -6.68 -10.48 11.71
N GLY A 32 -7.26 -10.63 12.89
CA GLY A 32 -7.14 -9.65 13.99
C GLY A 32 -5.71 -9.42 14.46
N PRO A 33 -4.95 -10.46 14.82
CA PRO A 33 -3.55 -10.32 15.23
C PRO A 33 -2.69 -9.66 14.15
N TYR A 34 -2.89 -10.06 12.89
CA TYR A 34 -2.18 -9.49 11.74
C TYR A 34 -2.50 -8.00 11.56
N ALA A 35 -3.76 -7.63 11.51
CA ALA A 35 -4.15 -6.22 11.38
C ALA A 35 -3.63 -5.37 12.54
N LYS A 36 -3.61 -5.92 13.77
CA LYS A 36 -3.05 -5.26 14.94
C LYS A 36 -1.53 -5.09 14.84
N SER A 37 -0.80 -6.12 14.41
CA SER A 37 0.66 -6.04 14.25
C SER A 37 1.05 -4.99 13.19
N GLN A 38 0.34 -4.92 12.08
CA GLN A 38 0.55 -3.91 11.04
C GLN A 38 0.30 -2.49 11.55
N LEU A 39 -0.74 -2.27 12.36
CA LEU A 39 -1.01 -0.97 12.97
C LEU A 39 0.13 -0.57 13.91
N VAL A 40 0.55 -1.46 14.82
CA VAL A 40 1.63 -1.18 15.79
C VAL A 40 2.96 -0.91 15.07
N GLU A 41 3.26 -1.66 14.01
CA GLU A 41 4.48 -1.45 13.21
C GLU A 41 4.46 -0.08 12.53
N LEU A 42 3.33 0.30 11.92
CA LEU A 42 3.20 1.60 11.26
C LEU A 42 3.22 2.77 12.27
N GLU A 43 2.57 2.64 13.43
CA GLU A 43 2.68 3.61 14.52
C GLU A 43 4.14 3.77 14.97
N GLY A 44 4.85 2.65 15.15
CA GLY A 44 6.27 2.64 15.49
C GLY A 44 7.13 3.34 14.44
N ASN A 45 6.86 3.11 13.15
CA ASN A 45 7.54 3.75 12.04
C ASN A 45 7.30 5.26 12.02
N ILE A 46 6.07 5.72 12.26
CA ILE A 46 5.73 7.15 12.36
C ILE A 46 6.50 7.80 13.51
N VAL A 47 6.47 7.22 14.71
CA VAL A 47 7.16 7.75 15.89
C VAL A 47 8.68 7.79 15.68
N THR A 48 9.25 6.73 15.09
CA THR A 48 10.68 6.66 14.77
C THR A 48 11.07 7.72 13.75
N ALA A 49 10.30 7.85 12.67
CA ALA A 49 10.55 8.87 11.65
C ALA A 49 10.44 10.28 12.23
N MET A 50 9.43 10.56 13.07
CA MET A 50 9.31 11.83 13.81
C MET A 50 10.55 12.10 14.66
N GLY A 51 11.02 11.10 15.39
CA GLY A 51 12.22 11.21 16.24
C GLY A 51 13.47 11.56 15.42
N ILE A 52 13.70 10.84 14.32
CA ILE A 52 14.85 11.07 13.44
C ILE A 52 14.78 12.50 12.84
N VAL A 53 13.63 12.88 12.31
CA VAL A 53 13.44 14.20 11.73
C VAL A 53 13.64 15.30 12.79
N MET A 54 13.11 15.11 13.99
CA MET A 54 13.31 16.07 15.11
C MET A 54 14.80 16.22 15.44
N VAL A 55 15.55 15.13 15.52
CA VAL A 55 17.00 15.16 15.80
C VAL A 55 17.75 15.93 14.71
N ILE A 56 17.43 15.67 13.42
CA ILE A 56 18.07 16.35 12.29
C ILE A 56 17.78 17.85 12.33
N VAL A 57 16.53 18.23 12.55
CA VAL A 57 16.12 19.66 12.57
C VAL A 57 16.73 20.38 13.76
N VAL A 58 16.75 19.74 14.94
CA VAL A 58 17.42 20.32 16.13
C VAL A 58 18.93 20.45 15.91
N ALA A 59 19.57 19.49 15.27
CA ALA A 59 21.00 19.56 14.94
C ALA A 59 21.31 20.67 13.93
N ALA A 60 20.40 20.92 12.96
CA ALA A 60 20.61 21.95 11.94
C ALA A 60 20.29 23.37 12.43
N MET A 61 19.23 23.57 13.22
CA MET A 61 18.67 24.88 13.57
C MET A 61 18.84 25.23 15.08
N GLY A 62 19.41 24.33 15.86
CA GLY A 62 19.47 24.43 17.31
C GLY A 62 18.18 24.06 18.02
N PHE A 63 18.24 23.84 19.34
CA PHE A 63 17.16 23.24 20.11
C PHE A 63 15.84 24.04 20.05
N ARG A 64 15.88 25.37 20.18
CA ARG A 64 14.65 26.19 20.23
C ARG A 64 13.95 26.28 18.89
N ASN A 65 14.68 26.66 17.84
CA ASN A 65 14.15 26.74 16.48
C ASN A 65 13.74 25.34 15.97
N GLY A 66 14.55 24.31 16.29
CA GLY A 66 14.24 22.92 15.99
C GLY A 66 12.97 22.44 16.67
N LEU A 67 12.70 22.86 17.91
CA LEU A 67 11.45 22.52 18.60
C LEU A 67 10.24 23.20 17.94
N ILE A 68 10.33 24.48 17.54
CA ILE A 68 9.25 25.17 16.84
C ILE A 68 8.92 24.44 15.53
N VAL A 69 9.93 24.11 14.72
CA VAL A 69 9.74 23.37 13.47
C VAL A 69 9.22 21.97 13.72
N GLY A 70 9.76 21.28 14.72
CA GLY A 70 9.37 19.90 15.03
C GLY A 70 7.92 19.76 15.51
N LEU A 71 7.36 20.78 16.17
CA LEU A 71 5.95 20.79 16.54
C LEU A 71 5.00 20.86 15.33
N ALA A 72 5.51 21.22 14.16
CA ALA A 72 4.73 21.14 12.91
C ALA A 72 4.23 19.72 12.64
N ILE A 73 5.02 18.70 12.97
CA ILE A 73 4.69 17.31 12.68
C ILE A 73 3.43 16.85 13.42
N PRO A 74 3.40 16.84 14.77
CA PRO A 74 2.22 16.39 15.49
C PRO A 74 1.00 17.27 15.21
N SER A 75 1.20 18.58 15.04
CA SER A 75 0.09 19.51 14.74
C SER A 75 -0.56 19.20 13.39
N SER A 76 0.24 18.97 12.36
CA SER A 76 -0.25 18.65 11.01
C SER A 76 -0.94 17.28 10.97
N PHE A 77 -0.42 16.30 11.71
CA PHE A 77 -1.04 14.97 11.81
C PHE A 77 -2.38 15.01 12.54
N LEU A 78 -2.46 15.73 13.66
CA LEU A 78 -3.73 15.92 14.37
C LEU A 78 -4.77 16.61 13.49
N PHE A 79 -4.35 17.67 12.76
CA PHE A 79 -5.21 18.33 11.79
C PHE A 79 -5.71 17.35 10.71
N ALA A 80 -4.80 16.56 10.12
CA ALA A 80 -5.16 15.59 9.10
C ALA A 80 -6.14 14.52 9.64
N LEU A 81 -5.91 14.00 10.86
CA LEU A 81 -6.79 13.00 11.48
C LEU A 81 -8.19 13.54 11.73
N ILE A 82 -8.32 14.81 12.18
CA ILE A 82 -9.61 15.47 12.34
C ILE A 82 -10.36 15.52 10.99
N PHE A 83 -9.67 15.93 9.92
CA PHE A 83 -10.30 16.02 8.60
C PHE A 83 -10.63 14.65 8.00
N VAL A 84 -9.73 13.66 8.13
CA VAL A 84 -10.00 12.26 7.73
C VAL A 84 -11.27 11.75 8.41
N TYR A 85 -11.43 12.02 9.70
CA TYR A 85 -12.64 11.69 10.45
C TYR A 85 -13.88 12.43 9.92
N LEU A 86 -13.79 13.74 9.69
CA LEU A 86 -14.92 14.56 9.19
C LEU A 86 -15.38 14.14 7.79
N VAL A 87 -14.46 13.69 6.93
CA VAL A 87 -14.77 13.16 5.60
C VAL A 87 -15.40 11.76 5.67
N GLY A 88 -15.40 11.13 6.85
CA GLY A 88 -15.94 9.79 7.06
C GLY A 88 -15.01 8.66 6.65
N TYR A 89 -13.72 8.94 6.49
CA TYR A 89 -12.73 7.91 6.19
C TYR A 89 -12.33 7.16 7.46
N SER A 90 -12.27 5.84 7.34
CA SER A 90 -11.70 5.01 8.40
C SER A 90 -10.17 5.13 8.39
N PHE A 91 -9.57 5.08 9.58
CA PHE A 91 -8.12 4.95 9.72
C PHE A 91 -7.68 3.59 9.18
N ASN A 92 -6.92 3.58 8.10
CA ASN A 92 -6.51 2.38 7.39
C ASN A 92 -5.05 2.51 6.91
N PHE A 93 -4.52 1.41 6.35
CA PHE A 93 -3.15 1.34 5.85
C PHE A 93 -2.79 2.49 4.87
N MET A 94 -3.70 2.84 3.95
CA MET A 94 -3.44 3.91 2.97
C MET A 94 -3.39 5.29 3.61
N VAL A 95 -4.25 5.54 4.61
CA VAL A 95 -4.19 6.79 5.41
C VAL A 95 -2.85 6.89 6.14
N MET A 96 -2.41 5.81 6.80
CA MET A 96 -1.13 5.80 7.51
C MET A 96 0.05 5.97 6.55
N PHE A 97 0.01 5.31 5.40
CA PHE A 97 1.02 5.47 4.36
C PHE A 97 1.08 6.91 3.83
N GLY A 98 -0.09 7.54 3.63
CA GLY A 98 -0.17 8.96 3.27
C GLY A 98 0.42 9.88 4.34
N MET A 99 0.24 9.57 5.63
CA MET A 99 0.86 10.31 6.74
C MET A 99 2.39 10.19 6.73
N ILE A 100 2.92 8.96 6.55
CA ILE A 100 4.37 8.72 6.46
C ILE A 100 4.96 9.45 5.25
N LEU A 101 4.31 9.37 4.09
CA LEU A 101 4.74 10.06 2.89
C LEU A 101 4.72 11.59 3.08
N GLY A 102 3.66 12.10 3.72
CA GLY A 102 3.53 13.52 4.05
C GLY A 102 4.61 14.03 5.01
N LEU A 103 5.12 13.16 5.91
CA LEU A 103 6.09 13.54 6.93
C LEU A 103 7.33 14.24 6.36
N GLY A 104 7.89 13.72 5.27
CA GLY A 104 9.08 14.28 4.63
C GLY A 104 8.86 15.64 3.96
N MET A 105 7.61 16.01 3.69
CA MET A 105 7.25 17.23 2.96
C MET A 105 6.65 18.32 3.87
N LEU A 106 6.16 17.91 5.05
CA LEU A 106 5.38 18.82 5.89
C LEU A 106 6.22 19.85 6.65
N ILE A 107 7.49 19.57 6.91
CA ILE A 107 8.35 20.45 7.71
C ILE A 107 8.98 21.59 6.90
N ASP A 108 9.06 21.47 5.58
CA ASP A 108 9.77 22.39 4.71
C ASP A 108 9.26 23.82 4.85
N GLY A 109 7.94 24.00 4.88
CA GLY A 109 7.34 25.33 5.10
C GLY A 109 7.71 25.95 6.44
N ALA A 110 7.69 25.16 7.51
CA ALA A 110 8.04 25.61 8.85
C ALA A 110 9.54 25.95 8.98
N ILE A 111 10.42 25.16 8.34
CA ILE A 111 11.87 25.43 8.28
C ILE A 111 12.11 26.78 7.64
N VAL A 112 11.59 27.01 6.44
CA VAL A 112 11.83 28.24 5.67
C VAL A 112 11.33 29.49 6.40
N VAL A 113 10.15 29.42 7.00
CA VAL A 113 9.60 30.56 7.79
C VAL A 113 10.44 30.85 9.03
N THR A 114 10.83 29.80 9.77
CA THR A 114 11.61 29.92 11.00
C THR A 114 13.03 30.44 10.70
N GLU A 115 13.67 29.94 9.64
CA GLU A 115 14.99 30.37 9.19
C GLU A 115 14.98 31.85 8.78
N TYR A 116 13.95 32.28 8.03
CA TYR A 116 13.81 33.67 7.66
C TYR A 116 13.60 34.58 8.89
N ALA A 117 12.81 34.15 9.87
CA ALA A 117 12.62 34.86 11.12
C ALA A 117 13.93 34.94 11.92
N ASP A 118 14.69 33.84 12.03
CA ASP A 118 16.00 33.82 12.69
C ASP A 118 16.97 34.84 12.05
N ARG A 119 17.01 34.84 10.72
CA ARG A 119 17.82 35.84 9.97
C ARG A 119 17.41 37.28 10.29
N LYS A 120 16.10 37.58 10.36
CA LYS A 120 15.61 38.90 10.71
C LYS A 120 15.93 39.30 12.14
N MET A 121 15.90 38.37 13.09
CA MET A 121 16.36 38.60 14.46
C MET A 121 17.86 38.90 14.54
N ILE A 122 18.68 38.24 13.71
CA ILE A 122 20.12 38.51 13.59
C ILE A 122 20.36 39.91 13.01
N GLU A 123 19.53 40.40 12.08
CA GLU A 123 19.57 41.76 11.53
C GLU A 123 19.14 42.82 12.55
N GLY A 124 18.62 42.43 13.73
CA GLY A 124 18.28 43.32 14.85
C GLY A 124 16.80 43.60 15.05
N HIS A 125 15.92 42.92 14.31
CA HIS A 125 14.48 43.04 14.54
C HIS A 125 14.04 42.30 15.81
N GLU A 126 13.01 42.84 16.49
CA GLU A 126 12.38 42.13 17.60
C GLU A 126 11.73 40.80 17.17
N LYS A 127 11.66 39.85 18.07
CA LYS A 127 11.12 38.48 17.76
C LYS A 127 9.76 38.54 17.09
N GLN A 128 8.84 39.31 17.65
CA GLN A 128 7.48 39.40 17.13
C GLN A 128 7.46 39.99 15.71
N GLU A 129 8.20 41.05 15.48
CA GLU A 129 8.32 41.69 14.16
C GLU A 129 8.98 40.72 13.16
N ALA A 130 10.05 40.02 13.55
CA ALA A 130 10.77 39.08 12.71
C ALA A 130 9.88 37.94 12.21
N TYR A 131 9.05 37.37 13.08
CA TYR A 131 8.13 36.30 12.70
C TYR A 131 6.95 36.79 11.85
N ILE A 132 6.45 38.02 12.07
CA ILE A 132 5.43 38.64 11.21
C ILE A 132 5.99 38.87 9.82
N LEU A 133 7.19 39.45 9.71
CA LEU A 133 7.88 39.63 8.42
C LEU A 133 8.13 38.32 7.71
N ALA A 134 8.55 37.30 8.44
CA ALA A 134 8.79 35.96 7.88
C ALA A 134 7.50 35.33 7.32
N ALA A 135 6.42 35.31 8.08
CA ALA A 135 5.14 34.80 7.64
C ALA A 135 4.62 35.53 6.38
N ASN A 136 4.65 36.84 6.38
CA ASN A 136 4.23 37.66 5.24
C ASN A 136 5.09 37.42 3.99
N ARG A 137 6.41 37.38 4.14
CA ARG A 137 7.34 37.21 3.00
C ARG A 137 7.30 35.82 2.42
N MET A 138 7.14 34.80 3.27
CA MET A 138 7.15 33.39 2.89
C MET A 138 5.76 32.84 2.54
N PHE A 139 4.70 33.62 2.68
CA PHE A 139 3.33 33.22 2.37
C PHE A 139 3.22 32.62 0.95
N TRP A 140 3.56 33.39 -0.06
CA TRP A 140 3.45 32.95 -1.45
C TRP A 140 4.41 31.82 -1.83
N PRO A 141 5.72 31.86 -1.49
CA PRO A 141 6.64 30.77 -1.78
C PRO A 141 6.20 29.43 -1.16
N VAL A 142 5.82 29.42 0.12
CA VAL A 142 5.40 28.20 0.83
C VAL A 142 4.06 27.69 0.28
N THR A 143 3.09 28.58 0.08
CA THR A 143 1.79 28.19 -0.50
C THR A 143 1.95 27.63 -1.91
N ALA A 144 2.75 28.26 -2.77
CA ALA A 144 3.01 27.79 -4.12
C ALA A 144 3.71 26.43 -4.13
N SER A 145 4.71 26.24 -3.26
CA SER A 145 5.42 24.96 -3.11
C SER A 145 4.47 23.82 -2.71
N ILE A 146 3.64 24.05 -1.70
CA ILE A 146 2.66 23.05 -1.26
C ILE A 146 1.61 22.81 -2.35
N ALA A 147 1.12 23.86 -3.01
CA ALA A 147 0.15 23.71 -4.11
C ALA A 147 0.71 22.88 -5.27
N THR A 148 1.96 23.07 -5.67
CA THR A 148 2.60 22.27 -6.72
C THR A 148 2.80 20.83 -6.29
N THR A 149 3.17 20.58 -5.05
CA THR A 149 3.26 19.21 -4.50
C THR A 149 1.89 18.54 -4.49
N LEU A 150 0.85 19.21 -4.05
CA LEU A 150 -0.52 18.68 -4.07
C LEU A 150 -1.01 18.41 -5.49
N ALA A 151 -0.68 19.27 -6.45
CA ALA A 151 -1.03 19.08 -7.86
C ALA A 151 -0.43 17.79 -8.45
N ALA A 152 0.75 17.38 -7.99
CA ALA A 152 1.37 16.11 -8.41
C ALA A 152 0.57 14.86 -7.96
N PHE A 153 -0.18 14.96 -6.85
CA PHE A 153 -1.01 13.86 -6.34
C PHE A 153 -2.44 13.87 -6.92
N LEU A 154 -2.89 14.96 -7.56
CA LEU A 154 -4.24 15.06 -8.12
C LEU A 154 -4.61 13.91 -9.09
N PRO A 155 -3.75 13.47 -10.01
CA PRO A 155 -4.09 12.37 -10.92
C PRO A 155 -4.51 11.09 -10.21
N LEU A 156 -3.93 10.78 -9.04
CA LEU A 156 -4.28 9.60 -8.25
C LEU A 156 -5.71 9.66 -7.68
N MET A 157 -6.27 10.86 -7.46
CA MET A 157 -7.63 11.03 -6.96
C MET A 157 -8.69 10.67 -8.02
N PHE A 158 -8.34 10.77 -9.29
CA PHE A 158 -9.23 10.53 -10.44
C PHE A 158 -9.03 9.17 -11.10
N TRP A 159 -8.19 8.32 -10.51
CA TRP A 159 -7.95 6.99 -11.03
C TRP A 159 -9.24 6.15 -11.01
N PRO A 160 -9.64 5.56 -12.14
CA PRO A 160 -10.89 4.79 -12.24
C PRO A 160 -10.73 3.37 -11.64
N GLY A 161 -11.89 2.74 -11.36
CA GLY A 161 -11.95 1.35 -10.93
C GLY A 161 -11.70 1.12 -9.44
N ILE A 162 -11.60 -0.15 -9.05
CA ILE A 162 -11.42 -0.58 -7.65
C ILE A 162 -10.06 -0.13 -7.11
N SER A 163 -9.02 -0.24 -7.93
CA SER A 163 -7.67 0.23 -7.56
C SER A 163 -7.65 1.73 -7.28
N GLY A 164 -8.39 2.54 -8.06
CA GLY A 164 -8.52 3.97 -7.83
C GLY A 164 -9.26 4.29 -6.53
N GLN A 165 -10.32 3.55 -6.20
CA GLN A 165 -11.02 3.71 -4.93
C GLN A 165 -10.11 3.43 -3.74
N PHE A 166 -9.29 2.39 -3.83
CA PHE A 166 -8.29 2.05 -2.81
C PHE A 166 -7.19 3.10 -2.69
N MET A 167 -6.65 3.57 -3.83
CA MET A 167 -5.55 4.54 -3.86
C MET A 167 -5.97 5.95 -3.47
N ARG A 168 -7.24 6.31 -3.56
CA ARG A 168 -7.75 7.67 -3.23
C ARG A 168 -7.46 8.12 -1.81
N TYR A 169 -7.39 7.19 -0.85
CA TYR A 169 -7.10 7.52 0.55
C TYR A 169 -5.74 8.19 0.73
N LEU A 170 -4.74 7.77 -0.06
CA LEU A 170 -3.39 8.31 0.02
C LEU A 170 -3.31 9.80 -0.35
N PRO A 171 -3.70 10.25 -1.56
CA PRO A 171 -3.62 11.66 -1.94
C PRO A 171 -4.51 12.55 -1.06
N VAL A 172 -5.68 12.07 -0.64
CA VAL A 172 -6.54 12.83 0.29
C VAL A 172 -5.84 13.05 1.63
N THR A 173 -5.19 12.02 2.17
CA THR A 173 -4.45 12.14 3.43
C THR A 173 -3.26 13.09 3.29
N VAL A 174 -2.47 12.97 2.22
CA VAL A 174 -1.36 13.89 1.93
C VAL A 174 -1.87 15.32 1.81
N PHE A 175 -3.00 15.52 1.14
CA PHE A 175 -3.63 16.83 1.02
C PHE A 175 -3.96 17.43 2.40
N MET A 176 -4.54 16.65 3.29
CA MET A 176 -4.89 17.09 4.65
C MET A 176 -3.66 17.38 5.51
N VAL A 177 -2.64 16.50 5.44
CA VAL A 177 -1.38 16.67 6.16
C VAL A 177 -0.67 17.97 5.71
N LEU A 178 -0.53 18.18 4.41
CA LEU A 178 0.15 19.38 3.88
C LEU A 178 -0.67 20.65 4.09
N SER A 179 -1.99 20.59 4.08
CA SER A 179 -2.85 21.72 4.45
C SER A 179 -2.66 22.08 5.93
N GLY A 180 -2.58 21.08 6.81
CA GLY A 180 -2.26 21.26 8.23
C GLY A 180 -0.87 21.88 8.43
N SER A 181 0.12 21.43 7.64
CA SER A 181 1.47 21.98 7.64
C SER A 181 1.50 23.46 7.21
N LEU A 182 0.75 23.80 6.16
CA LEU A 182 0.64 25.17 5.69
C LEU A 182 0.06 26.09 6.78
N LEU A 183 -1.02 25.67 7.44
CA LEU A 183 -1.60 26.39 8.56
C LEU A 183 -0.61 26.55 9.71
N TYR A 184 0.12 25.48 10.02
CA TYR A 184 1.15 25.53 11.05
C TYR A 184 2.25 26.51 10.67
N ALA A 185 2.83 26.41 9.50
CA ALA A 185 3.97 27.21 9.05
C ALA A 185 3.65 28.72 8.99
N LEU A 186 2.41 29.08 8.62
CA LEU A 186 2.03 30.48 8.42
C LEU A 186 1.34 31.11 9.63
N ILE A 187 0.74 30.35 10.53
CA ILE A 187 -0.03 30.88 11.67
C ILE A 187 0.57 30.42 12.99
N PHE A 188 0.54 29.11 13.26
CA PHE A 188 0.93 28.58 14.57
C PHE A 188 2.44 28.69 14.84
N GLY A 189 3.26 28.32 13.86
CA GLY A 189 4.72 28.38 13.96
C GLY A 189 5.23 29.79 14.25
N PRO A 190 4.85 30.81 13.47
CA PRO A 190 5.18 32.22 13.75
C PRO A 190 4.67 32.71 15.11
N THR A 191 3.46 32.33 15.51
CA THR A 191 2.90 32.72 16.82
C THR A 191 3.72 32.11 17.97
N ILE A 192 4.03 30.81 17.91
CA ILE A 192 4.87 30.15 18.91
C ILE A 192 6.29 30.72 18.88
N GLY A 193 6.83 30.94 17.69
CA GLY A 193 8.16 31.48 17.49
C GLY A 193 8.32 32.92 18.05
N SER A 194 7.29 33.75 17.95
CA SER A 194 7.29 35.11 18.55
C SER A 194 7.41 35.08 20.07
N ILE A 195 6.99 33.98 20.72
CA ILE A 195 7.06 33.82 22.19
C ILE A 195 8.41 33.21 22.60
N ILE A 196 8.76 32.07 22.06
CA ILE A 196 9.91 31.25 22.52
C ILE A 196 11.15 31.33 21.62
N GLY A 197 11.03 31.92 20.44
CA GLY A 197 12.13 32.04 19.48
C GLY A 197 13.30 32.86 20.07
N LYS A 198 14.50 32.54 19.67
CA LYS A 198 15.73 33.25 19.97
C LYS A 198 16.62 33.20 18.74
N ALA A 199 17.27 34.33 18.42
CA ALA A 199 18.29 34.32 17.39
C ALA A 199 19.35 33.25 17.68
N GLY A 200 19.70 32.47 16.66
CA GLY A 200 20.72 31.45 16.79
C GLY A 200 22.02 32.04 17.29
N GLU A 201 22.66 31.39 18.28
CA GLU A 201 24.00 31.74 18.70
C GLU A 201 24.97 31.40 17.57
N GLN A 202 25.36 32.40 16.81
CA GLN A 202 26.36 32.19 15.77
C GLN A 202 27.76 32.27 16.38
N ASN A 203 28.56 31.24 16.23
CA ASN A 203 30.01 31.31 16.42
C ASN A 203 30.57 32.34 15.46
N ASP A 204 31.66 33.00 15.87
CA ASP A 204 32.34 34.02 15.04
C ASP A 204 32.73 33.48 13.64
N GLU A 205 32.92 32.18 13.53
CA GLU A 205 33.18 31.49 12.27
C GLU A 205 31.95 31.45 11.37
N SER A 206 30.76 31.17 11.93
CA SER A 206 29.48 31.23 11.20
C SER A 206 29.12 32.63 10.76
N LYS A 207 29.39 33.64 11.59
CA LYS A 207 29.23 35.07 11.22
C LYS A 207 30.15 35.48 10.09
N ARG A 208 31.42 35.02 10.09
CA ARG A 208 32.34 35.26 8.98
C ARG A 208 31.90 34.56 7.70
N GLN A 209 31.40 33.34 7.79
CA GLN A 209 30.84 32.59 6.63
C GLN A 209 29.62 33.31 6.07
N LEU A 210 28.68 33.77 6.92
CA LEU A 210 27.50 34.53 6.48
C LEU A 210 27.89 35.84 5.81
N LYS A 211 28.79 36.60 6.42
CA LYS A 211 29.31 37.83 5.83
C LYS A 211 30.02 37.61 4.49
N SER A 212 30.76 36.52 4.35
CA SER A 212 31.42 36.16 3.08
C SER A 212 30.42 35.70 2.02
N LEU A 213 29.30 35.08 2.42
CA LEU A 213 28.20 34.69 1.52
C LEU A 213 27.36 35.89 1.06
N GLU A 214 27.23 36.92 1.90
CA GLU A 214 26.42 38.11 1.58
C GLU A 214 27.23 39.23 0.87
N HIS A 215 28.50 39.41 1.21
CA HIS A 215 29.29 40.55 0.75
C HIS A 215 30.69 40.18 0.22
N GLY A 216 31.08 38.88 0.28
CA GLY A 216 32.36 38.36 -0.18
C GLY A 216 32.25 37.43 -1.36
N ASP A 217 33.36 36.78 -1.76
CA ASP A 217 33.36 35.70 -2.77
C ASP A 217 33.28 34.34 -2.05
N PRO A 218 32.10 33.66 -2.11
CA PRO A 218 31.92 32.34 -1.47
C PRO A 218 32.89 31.26 -1.96
N ARG A 219 33.56 31.48 -3.10
CA ARG A 219 34.53 30.55 -3.70
C ARG A 219 35.85 30.44 -2.94
N GLU A 220 36.17 31.45 -2.13
CA GLU A 220 37.39 31.49 -1.32
C GLU A 220 37.31 30.62 -0.05
N LEU A 221 36.08 30.19 0.32
CA LEU A 221 35.90 29.32 1.45
C LEU A 221 36.43 27.89 1.18
N ARG A 222 37.30 27.40 2.06
CA ARG A 222 37.82 26.01 2.02
C ARG A 222 36.90 24.98 2.69
N THR A 223 35.61 25.22 2.65
CA THR A 223 34.55 24.39 3.22
C THR A 223 33.71 23.72 2.15
N VAL A 224 32.80 22.83 2.54
CA VAL A 224 31.80 22.21 1.64
C VAL A 224 31.02 23.29 0.88
N THR A 225 30.70 24.40 1.56
CA THR A 225 30.02 25.57 0.97
C THR A 225 30.83 26.19 -0.17
N GLY A 226 32.16 26.32 0.01
CA GLY A 226 33.05 26.86 -1.04
C GLY A 226 33.21 25.90 -2.24
N PHE A 227 33.17 24.58 -2.00
CA PHE A 227 33.12 23.60 -3.09
C PHE A 227 31.83 23.74 -3.90
N TYR A 228 30.68 23.82 -3.20
CA TYR A 228 29.37 24.04 -3.83
C TYR A 228 29.34 25.36 -4.62
N ALA A 229 29.81 26.46 -4.04
CA ALA A 229 29.85 27.77 -4.72
C ALA A 229 30.70 27.73 -6.00
N ARG A 230 31.84 27.03 -6.00
CA ARG A 230 32.68 26.83 -7.20
C ARG A 230 31.96 26.00 -8.26
N ALA A 231 31.33 24.88 -7.86
CA ALA A 231 30.56 24.04 -8.76
C ALA A 231 29.39 24.81 -9.39
N LEU A 232 28.62 25.53 -8.56
CA LEU A 232 27.52 26.37 -9.02
C LEU A 232 27.98 27.46 -9.99
N SER A 233 29.07 28.14 -9.66
CA SER A 233 29.64 29.16 -10.52
C SER A 233 30.13 28.61 -11.88
N PHE A 234 30.69 27.41 -11.88
CA PHE A 234 31.10 26.72 -13.10
C PHE A 234 29.89 26.36 -13.98
N THR A 235 28.85 25.73 -13.37
CA THR A 235 27.63 25.37 -14.09
C THR A 235 26.85 26.58 -14.60
N ALA A 236 26.75 27.63 -13.79
CA ALA A 236 26.11 28.88 -14.20
C ALA A 236 26.85 29.61 -15.31
N ARG A 237 28.18 29.55 -15.31
CA ARG A 237 29.03 30.15 -16.40
C ARG A 237 28.89 29.39 -17.72
N HIS A 238 28.60 28.08 -17.65
CA HIS A 238 28.41 27.22 -18.82
C HIS A 238 26.95 26.74 -18.88
N SER A 239 25.98 27.64 -18.72
CA SER A 239 24.56 27.32 -18.56
C SER A 239 24.00 26.46 -19.71
N VAL A 240 24.39 26.76 -20.97
CA VAL A 240 23.92 25.97 -22.14
C VAL A 240 24.49 24.55 -22.11
N SER A 241 25.78 24.40 -21.81
CA SER A 241 26.41 23.08 -21.71
C SER A 241 25.80 22.27 -20.54
N THR A 242 25.55 22.92 -19.41
CA THR A 242 24.89 22.29 -18.26
C THR A 242 23.48 21.81 -18.62
N LEU A 243 22.71 22.63 -19.33
CA LEU A 243 21.38 22.24 -19.80
C LEU A 243 21.43 21.05 -20.77
N LEU A 244 22.35 21.05 -21.71
CA LEU A 244 22.54 19.95 -22.67
C LEU A 244 22.95 18.65 -21.96
N VAL A 245 23.86 18.73 -20.99
CA VAL A 245 24.28 17.55 -20.20
C VAL A 245 23.12 17.01 -19.38
N THR A 246 22.34 17.89 -18.74
CA THR A 246 21.14 17.49 -17.98
C THR A 246 20.11 16.82 -18.89
N LEU A 247 19.85 17.40 -20.06
CA LEU A 247 18.92 16.83 -21.04
C LEU A 247 19.42 15.47 -21.55
N ALA A 248 20.70 15.36 -21.88
CA ALA A 248 21.32 14.12 -22.31
C ALA A 248 21.25 13.04 -21.22
N MET A 249 21.49 13.42 -19.94
CA MET A 249 21.37 12.52 -18.80
C MET A 249 19.93 12.00 -18.66
N VAL A 250 18.94 12.89 -18.65
CA VAL A 250 17.51 12.51 -18.54
C VAL A 250 17.12 11.59 -19.70
N THR A 251 17.48 11.95 -20.93
CA THR A 251 17.18 11.12 -22.11
C THR A 251 17.86 9.76 -22.04
N SER A 252 19.12 9.70 -21.59
CA SER A 252 19.85 8.43 -21.44
C SER A 252 19.24 7.52 -20.38
N VAL A 253 18.72 8.09 -19.28
CA VAL A 253 18.01 7.30 -18.25
C VAL A 253 16.70 6.74 -18.81
N PHE A 254 15.91 7.54 -19.51
CA PHE A 254 14.69 7.05 -20.15
C PHE A 254 14.96 5.99 -21.20
N TRP A 255 16.00 6.17 -22.01
CA TRP A 255 16.42 5.17 -22.99
C TRP A 255 16.88 3.87 -22.32
N ALA A 256 17.73 3.97 -21.31
CA ALA A 256 18.22 2.81 -20.58
C ALA A 256 17.08 2.07 -19.86
N TYR A 257 16.11 2.79 -19.29
CA TYR A 257 14.94 2.18 -18.67
C TYR A 257 14.04 1.49 -19.73
N GLY A 258 13.89 2.08 -20.91
CA GLY A 258 13.13 1.46 -22.01
C GLY A 258 13.75 0.15 -22.49
N GLU A 259 15.09 0.07 -22.54
CA GLU A 259 15.83 -1.12 -23.05
C GLU A 259 16.01 -2.19 -21.94
N TYR A 260 16.38 -1.77 -20.74
CA TYR A 260 16.76 -2.68 -19.63
C TYR A 260 15.73 -2.75 -18.51
N GLY A 261 14.66 -1.96 -18.58
CA GLY A 261 13.63 -1.91 -17.55
C GLY A 261 12.82 -3.22 -17.47
N LYS A 262 12.55 -3.69 -16.26
CA LYS A 262 11.77 -4.92 -16.01
C LYS A 262 10.25 -4.70 -16.05
N GLY A 263 9.80 -3.57 -16.58
CA GLY A 263 8.39 -3.20 -16.56
C GLY A 263 7.96 -2.51 -15.24
N MET A 264 6.67 -2.26 -15.12
CA MET A 264 6.09 -1.62 -13.95
C MET A 264 5.18 -2.62 -13.25
N ILE A 265 5.51 -2.97 -12.02
CA ILE A 265 4.66 -3.75 -11.12
C ILE A 265 4.10 -2.77 -10.09
N PHE A 266 2.77 -2.62 -10.05
CA PHE A 266 2.12 -1.65 -9.18
C PHE A 266 2.04 -2.11 -7.73
N PHE A 267 1.70 -3.38 -7.53
CA PHE A 267 1.79 -4.05 -6.25
C PHE A 267 2.88 -5.12 -6.36
N SER A 268 3.95 -4.98 -5.59
CA SER A 268 4.97 -6.03 -5.52
C SER A 268 4.41 -7.23 -4.79
N ASP A 269 4.74 -8.41 -5.28
CA ASP A 269 4.46 -9.65 -4.58
C ASP A 269 5.16 -9.60 -3.22
N THR A 270 4.37 -9.55 -2.17
CA THR A 270 4.86 -9.72 -0.80
C THR A 270 4.87 -11.21 -0.49
N ASP A 271 5.69 -11.60 0.47
CA ASP A 271 5.74 -12.97 0.92
C ASP A 271 4.34 -13.50 1.31
N VAL A 272 3.92 -14.55 0.65
CA VAL A 272 2.57 -15.10 0.76
C VAL A 272 2.38 -15.66 2.17
N ARG A 273 1.38 -15.14 2.91
CA ARG A 273 1.00 -15.63 4.24
C ARG A 273 -0.24 -16.51 4.22
N MET A 274 -1.11 -16.26 3.27
CA MET A 274 -2.34 -17.02 3.10
C MET A 274 -2.49 -17.44 1.64
N LEU A 275 -2.74 -18.73 1.44
CA LEU A 275 -3.06 -19.32 0.13
C LEU A 275 -4.51 -19.77 0.17
N ARG A 276 -5.25 -19.45 -0.87
CA ARG A 276 -6.54 -20.07 -1.15
C ARG A 276 -6.34 -21.10 -2.23
N LEU A 277 -6.72 -22.32 -1.95
CA LEU A 277 -6.69 -23.43 -2.88
C LEU A 277 -8.11 -23.80 -3.23
N GLU A 278 -8.43 -23.86 -4.52
CA GLU A 278 -9.69 -24.36 -5.03
C GLU A 278 -9.49 -25.74 -5.66
N VAL A 279 -10.31 -26.68 -5.22
CA VAL A 279 -10.33 -28.04 -5.76
C VAL A 279 -11.44 -28.11 -6.79
N LYS A 280 -11.08 -28.38 -8.02
CA LYS A 280 -12.02 -28.49 -9.14
C LYS A 280 -12.05 -29.92 -9.65
N ALA A 281 -13.24 -30.45 -9.86
CA ALA A 281 -13.45 -31.78 -10.47
C ALA A 281 -14.61 -31.73 -11.46
N ARG A 282 -14.59 -32.63 -12.42
CA ARG A 282 -15.65 -32.75 -13.43
C ARG A 282 -16.61 -33.89 -13.07
N GLY A 283 -17.90 -33.67 -13.31
CA GLY A 283 -18.94 -34.70 -13.17
C GLY A 283 -20.02 -34.29 -12.15
N ASN A 284 -21.10 -35.06 -12.13
CA ASN A 284 -22.16 -34.94 -11.13
C ASN A 284 -21.74 -35.69 -9.86
N LEU A 285 -20.96 -35.00 -9.03
CA LEU A 285 -20.51 -35.56 -7.76
C LEU A 285 -21.55 -35.30 -6.68
N SER A 286 -21.73 -36.29 -5.80
CA SER A 286 -22.42 -36.09 -4.53
C SER A 286 -21.54 -35.29 -3.56
N VAL A 287 -22.14 -34.74 -2.51
CA VAL A 287 -21.37 -34.00 -1.46
C VAL A 287 -20.36 -34.94 -0.79
N ASP A 288 -20.69 -36.22 -0.61
CA ASP A 288 -19.79 -37.19 -0.02
C ASP A 288 -18.59 -37.51 -0.93
N GLU A 289 -18.79 -37.61 -2.23
CA GLU A 289 -17.71 -37.76 -3.20
C GLU A 289 -16.83 -36.50 -3.26
N ALA A 290 -17.42 -35.34 -3.31
CA ALA A 290 -16.72 -34.07 -3.24
C ALA A 290 -15.87 -33.99 -1.96
N TYR A 291 -16.41 -34.38 -0.83
CA TYR A 291 -15.70 -34.46 0.45
C TYR A 291 -14.50 -35.41 0.38
N GLN A 292 -14.66 -36.61 -0.15
CA GLN A 292 -13.55 -37.60 -0.24
C GLN A 292 -12.42 -37.08 -1.13
N LEU A 293 -12.75 -36.50 -2.29
CA LEU A 293 -11.74 -35.89 -3.19
C LEU A 293 -11.04 -34.68 -2.56
N THR A 294 -11.79 -33.82 -1.88
CA THR A 294 -11.21 -32.70 -1.17
C THR A 294 -10.29 -33.14 -0.03
N LYS A 295 -10.68 -34.17 0.70
CA LYS A 295 -9.87 -34.80 1.75
C LYS A 295 -8.58 -35.41 1.21
N GLU A 296 -8.61 -36.05 0.06
CA GLU A 296 -7.41 -36.62 -0.59
C GLU A 296 -6.40 -35.48 -0.91
N VAL A 297 -6.87 -34.33 -1.40
CA VAL A 297 -6.04 -33.16 -1.62
C VAL A 297 -5.47 -32.65 -0.30
N GLU A 298 -6.27 -32.55 0.77
CA GLU A 298 -5.82 -32.13 2.09
C GLU A 298 -4.70 -33.03 2.64
N GLU A 299 -4.84 -34.33 2.55
CA GLU A 299 -3.85 -35.32 3.00
C GLU A 299 -2.49 -35.16 2.28
N ARG A 300 -2.49 -34.70 1.01
CA ARG A 300 -1.27 -34.42 0.25
C ARG A 300 -0.61 -33.09 0.62
N ILE A 301 -1.38 -32.16 1.17
CA ILE A 301 -0.92 -30.81 1.53
C ILE A 301 -0.39 -30.75 2.96
N LEU A 302 -1.04 -31.44 3.89
CA LEU A 302 -0.68 -31.42 5.31
C LEU A 302 0.81 -31.70 5.61
N PRO A 303 1.54 -32.57 4.87
CA PRO A 303 2.97 -32.80 5.10
C PRO A 303 3.89 -31.69 4.60
N VAL A 304 3.38 -30.65 3.90
CA VAL A 304 4.20 -29.60 3.32
C VAL A 304 4.74 -28.69 4.43
N GLU A 305 6.07 -28.55 4.49
CA GLU A 305 6.72 -27.69 5.48
C GLU A 305 6.36 -26.22 5.25
N GLY A 306 6.08 -25.49 6.32
CA GLY A 306 5.76 -24.07 6.27
C GLY A 306 4.27 -23.74 6.35
N ILE A 307 3.39 -24.75 6.33
CA ILE A 307 1.95 -24.59 6.55
C ILE A 307 1.66 -24.64 8.06
N ARG A 308 1.01 -23.61 8.57
CA ARG A 308 0.61 -23.50 9.97
C ARG A 308 -0.74 -24.13 10.24
N SER A 309 -1.71 -23.85 9.38
CA SER A 309 -3.06 -24.39 9.48
C SER A 309 -3.71 -24.54 8.10
N VAL A 310 -4.58 -25.54 7.99
CA VAL A 310 -5.42 -25.78 6.81
C VAL A 310 -6.87 -25.81 7.25
N ASN A 311 -7.70 -25.03 6.59
CA ASN A 311 -9.15 -25.06 6.73
C ASN A 311 -9.77 -25.50 5.42
N SER A 312 -10.38 -26.69 5.44
CA SER A 312 -10.97 -27.31 4.26
C SER A 312 -12.49 -27.25 4.30
N TYR A 313 -13.07 -26.88 3.18
CA TYR A 313 -14.51 -26.90 2.95
C TYR A 313 -14.81 -27.75 1.71
N ALA A 314 -15.68 -28.74 1.83
CA ALA A 314 -16.21 -29.47 0.72
C ALA A 314 -17.63 -28.98 0.40
N PHE A 315 -17.88 -28.61 -0.84
CA PHE A 315 -19.16 -28.13 -1.33
C PHE A 315 -19.22 -28.31 -2.85
N ILE A 316 -20.38 -28.18 -3.41
CA ILE A 316 -20.53 -28.13 -4.86
C ILE A 316 -20.93 -26.70 -5.23
N SER A 317 -20.10 -26.05 -6.05
CA SER A 317 -20.39 -24.70 -6.54
C SER A 317 -21.62 -24.67 -7.45
N ASP A 318 -22.22 -23.48 -7.62
CA ASP A 318 -23.36 -23.32 -8.53
C ASP A 318 -23.02 -23.68 -9.99
N ARG A 319 -21.75 -23.59 -10.38
CA ARG A 319 -21.25 -24.04 -11.69
C ARG A 319 -20.97 -25.55 -11.74
N GLY A 320 -20.92 -26.23 -10.59
CA GLY A 320 -20.66 -27.67 -10.46
C GLY A 320 -19.22 -28.08 -10.70
N ASP A 321 -18.28 -27.16 -10.85
CA ASP A 321 -16.86 -27.42 -11.12
C ASP A 321 -15.99 -27.38 -9.86
N THR A 322 -16.26 -26.46 -8.95
CA THR A 322 -15.53 -26.37 -7.68
C THR A 322 -16.22 -27.22 -6.62
N ILE A 323 -15.48 -28.21 -6.13
CA ILE A 323 -15.96 -29.22 -5.16
C ILE A 323 -15.38 -29.01 -3.76
N GLY A 324 -14.38 -28.15 -3.63
CA GLY A 324 -13.77 -27.84 -2.35
C GLY A 324 -12.92 -26.59 -2.40
N GLN A 325 -12.74 -26.02 -1.23
CA GLN A 325 -11.89 -24.85 -1.03
C GLN A 325 -11.10 -25.01 0.26
N MET A 326 -9.82 -24.69 0.21
CA MET A 326 -8.96 -24.71 1.38
C MET A 326 -8.31 -23.34 1.59
N PHE A 327 -8.28 -22.91 2.83
CA PHE A 327 -7.52 -21.74 3.27
C PHE A 327 -6.31 -22.23 4.04
N LEU A 328 -5.13 -21.98 3.49
CA LEU A 328 -3.86 -22.34 4.09
C LEU A 328 -3.22 -21.10 4.71
N GLU A 329 -2.96 -21.16 6.00
CA GLU A 329 -2.17 -20.15 6.70
C GLU A 329 -0.72 -20.64 6.78
N LEU A 330 0.22 -19.81 6.31
CA LEU A 330 1.64 -20.11 6.34
C LEU A 330 2.28 -19.49 7.58
N PHE A 331 3.36 -20.08 8.09
CA PHE A 331 4.20 -19.44 9.10
C PHE A 331 4.76 -18.13 8.54
N GLU A 332 5.15 -17.20 9.42
CA GLU A 332 5.81 -15.96 8.99
C GLU A 332 7.14 -16.26 8.29
N GLY A 333 7.53 -15.40 7.35
CA GLY A 333 8.72 -15.63 6.53
C GLY A 333 10.02 -15.83 7.32
N ASN A 334 10.10 -15.28 8.53
CA ASN A 334 11.22 -15.47 9.47
C ASN A 334 11.15 -16.79 10.27
N GLU A 335 9.97 -17.44 10.30
CA GLU A 335 9.74 -18.70 11.03
C GLU A 335 9.80 -19.94 10.13
N ARG A 336 9.84 -19.76 8.81
CA ARG A 336 9.87 -20.84 7.82
C ARG A 336 11.13 -20.80 6.96
N ARG A 337 11.52 -21.97 6.44
CA ARG A 337 12.68 -22.11 5.55
C ARG A 337 12.34 -21.86 4.09
N LEU A 338 11.10 -22.20 3.69
CA LEU A 338 10.63 -22.10 2.32
C LEU A 338 9.89 -20.79 2.09
N THR A 339 10.08 -20.19 0.95
CA THR A 339 9.29 -19.03 0.49
C THR A 339 7.86 -19.45 0.14
N GLY A 340 6.93 -18.49 0.08
CA GLY A 340 5.55 -18.77 -0.32
C GLY A 340 5.44 -19.41 -1.70
N ASP A 341 6.31 -19.01 -2.63
CA ASP A 341 6.36 -19.57 -3.99
C ASP A 341 6.87 -21.01 -3.98
N GLU A 342 7.88 -21.32 -3.18
CA GLU A 342 8.40 -22.69 -3.05
C GLU A 342 7.34 -23.63 -2.44
N ILE A 343 6.60 -23.15 -1.43
CA ILE A 343 5.47 -23.90 -0.85
C ILE A 343 4.39 -24.13 -1.90
N THR A 344 4.03 -23.11 -2.66
CA THR A 344 3.06 -23.21 -3.76
C THR A 344 3.48 -24.25 -4.79
N GLU A 345 4.73 -24.24 -5.21
CA GLU A 345 5.27 -25.24 -6.14
C GLU A 345 5.35 -26.65 -5.54
N GLN A 346 5.59 -26.75 -4.25
CA GLN A 346 5.57 -28.05 -3.57
C GLN A 346 4.16 -28.63 -3.48
N ILE A 347 3.16 -27.79 -3.18
CA ILE A 347 1.75 -28.17 -3.20
C ILE A 347 1.37 -28.67 -4.60
N ARG A 348 1.70 -27.94 -5.68
CA ARG A 348 1.43 -28.34 -7.06
C ARG A 348 2.05 -29.69 -7.39
N ARG A 349 3.29 -29.92 -6.99
CA ARG A 349 3.97 -31.20 -7.22
C ARG A 349 3.31 -32.36 -6.48
N ASN A 350 2.93 -32.16 -5.23
CA ASN A 350 2.32 -33.18 -4.40
C ASN A 350 0.91 -33.58 -4.86
N THR A 351 0.28 -32.74 -5.67
CA THR A 351 -1.11 -32.91 -6.12
C THR A 351 -1.23 -33.13 -7.63
N SER A 352 -0.11 -33.13 -8.37
CA SER A 352 -0.10 -33.24 -9.84
C SER A 352 -0.50 -34.62 -10.38
N ASP A 353 -0.43 -35.67 -9.56
CA ASP A 353 -0.78 -37.03 -9.89
C ASP A 353 -2.25 -37.37 -9.61
N LEU A 354 -3.02 -36.47 -9.04
CA LEU A 354 -4.42 -36.67 -8.72
C LEU A 354 -5.28 -36.67 -10.00
N ALA A 355 -5.75 -37.84 -10.40
CA ALA A 355 -6.55 -37.98 -11.61
C ALA A 355 -7.96 -37.41 -11.43
N GLY A 356 -8.44 -36.65 -12.41
CA GLY A 356 -9.79 -36.08 -12.42
C GLY A 356 -9.98 -34.85 -11.54
N ILE A 357 -8.92 -34.41 -10.86
CA ILE A 357 -8.91 -33.20 -10.01
C ILE A 357 -7.99 -32.14 -10.64
N SER A 358 -8.44 -30.91 -10.64
CA SER A 358 -7.64 -29.74 -10.97
C SER A 358 -7.56 -28.83 -9.76
N ILE A 359 -6.37 -28.33 -9.45
CA ILE A 359 -6.14 -27.46 -8.30
C ILE A 359 -5.72 -26.10 -8.78
N GLU A 360 -6.42 -25.08 -8.30
CA GLU A 360 -6.07 -23.69 -8.51
C GLU A 360 -5.56 -23.08 -7.20
N LEU A 361 -4.33 -22.55 -7.24
CA LEU A 361 -3.69 -21.90 -6.10
C LEU A 361 -3.73 -20.38 -6.30
N LEU A 362 -4.43 -19.72 -5.41
CA LEU A 362 -4.65 -18.28 -5.42
C LEU A 362 -3.96 -17.67 -4.18
N PRO A 363 -2.79 -17.05 -4.33
CA PRO A 363 -2.20 -16.28 -3.24
C PRO A 363 -3.13 -15.14 -2.86
N GLN A 364 -3.25 -14.88 -1.56
CA GLN A 364 -3.99 -13.71 -1.10
C GLN A 364 -3.14 -12.47 -1.31
N GLU A 365 -3.46 -11.70 -2.33
CA GLU A 365 -2.79 -10.45 -2.64
C GLU A 365 -3.08 -9.38 -1.58
N MET A 366 -2.06 -8.60 -1.22
CA MET A 366 -2.20 -7.41 -0.39
C MET A 366 -2.57 -6.21 -1.27
N GLY A 367 -3.82 -6.11 -1.63
CA GLY A 367 -4.31 -5.03 -2.50
C GLY A 367 -5.76 -5.25 -2.93
N PRO A 368 -6.29 -4.39 -3.79
CA PRO A 368 -7.56 -4.65 -4.42
C PRO A 368 -7.45 -5.89 -5.31
N PRO A 369 -8.45 -6.81 -5.28
CA PRO A 369 -8.44 -8.00 -6.12
C PRO A 369 -8.40 -7.60 -7.59
N VAL A 370 -7.34 -7.97 -8.27
CA VAL A 370 -7.15 -7.65 -9.71
C VAL A 370 -7.62 -8.78 -10.64
N GLY A 371 -7.95 -9.96 -10.09
CA GLY A 371 -8.31 -11.14 -10.87
C GLY A 371 -7.10 -11.77 -11.57
N LYS A 372 -7.35 -12.60 -12.60
CA LYS A 372 -6.26 -13.20 -13.37
C LYS A 372 -5.57 -12.14 -14.23
N PRO A 373 -4.23 -12.20 -14.41
CA PRO A 373 -3.48 -11.18 -15.15
C PRO A 373 -3.89 -11.04 -16.62
N VAL A 374 -4.38 -12.13 -17.21
CA VAL A 374 -4.88 -12.15 -18.59
C VAL A 374 -6.35 -12.50 -18.57
N TYR A 375 -7.17 -11.61 -19.07
CA TYR A 375 -8.60 -11.81 -19.24
C TYR A 375 -8.98 -11.58 -20.71
N ILE A 376 -9.56 -12.59 -21.35
CA ILE A 376 -10.00 -12.52 -22.74
C ILE A 376 -11.52 -12.62 -22.76
N GLU A 377 -12.17 -11.54 -23.21
CA GLU A 377 -13.62 -11.52 -23.41
C GLU A 377 -13.94 -11.88 -24.85
N VAL A 378 -14.80 -12.89 -25.02
CA VAL A 378 -15.31 -13.32 -26.30
C VAL A 378 -16.80 -13.02 -26.37
N SER A 379 -17.21 -12.14 -27.26
CA SER A 379 -18.62 -11.74 -27.43
C SER A 379 -19.15 -12.09 -28.82
N SER A 380 -20.40 -12.52 -28.89
CA SER A 380 -21.08 -12.78 -30.16
C SER A 380 -22.59 -12.58 -30.01
N TYR A 381 -23.26 -12.10 -31.07
CA TYR A 381 -24.72 -12.09 -31.14
C TYR A 381 -25.32 -13.47 -31.32
N GLN A 382 -24.54 -14.46 -31.75
CA GLN A 382 -24.96 -15.85 -31.95
C GLN A 382 -24.30 -16.70 -30.86
N ARG A 383 -25.08 -17.12 -29.84
CA ARG A 383 -24.58 -17.92 -28.69
C ARG A 383 -23.89 -19.22 -29.14
N ALA A 384 -24.40 -19.86 -30.19
CA ALA A 384 -23.87 -21.13 -30.71
C ALA A 384 -22.41 -21.02 -31.21
N LEU A 385 -21.90 -19.83 -31.49
CA LEU A 385 -20.51 -19.61 -31.95
C LEU A 385 -19.53 -19.38 -30.78
N LEU A 386 -20.04 -19.10 -29.58
CA LEU A 386 -19.17 -18.79 -28.43
C LEU A 386 -18.36 -20.01 -27.98
N GLU A 387 -19.02 -21.15 -27.76
CA GLU A 387 -18.34 -22.37 -27.28
C GLU A 387 -17.22 -22.83 -28.21
N PRO A 388 -17.44 -22.99 -29.54
CA PRO A 388 -16.38 -23.40 -30.46
C PRO A 388 -15.24 -22.36 -30.54
N ALA A 389 -15.56 -21.06 -30.41
CA ALA A 389 -14.56 -20.02 -30.45
C ALA A 389 -13.67 -20.06 -29.19
N ILE A 390 -14.26 -20.21 -28.01
CA ILE A 390 -13.53 -20.30 -26.74
C ILE A 390 -12.64 -21.54 -26.73
N GLU A 391 -13.16 -22.70 -27.18
CA GLU A 391 -12.40 -23.93 -27.27
C GLU A 391 -11.17 -23.79 -28.17
N LYS A 392 -11.33 -23.15 -29.32
CA LYS A 392 -10.24 -22.91 -30.25
C LYS A 392 -9.20 -21.92 -29.70
N ILE A 393 -9.65 -20.84 -29.03
CA ILE A 393 -8.76 -19.87 -28.40
C ILE A 393 -7.97 -20.54 -27.27
N ARG A 394 -8.66 -21.29 -26.40
CA ARG A 394 -8.03 -21.99 -25.29
C ARG A 394 -6.99 -23.00 -25.77
N GLY A 395 -7.34 -23.87 -26.71
CA GLY A 395 -6.40 -24.83 -27.28
C GLY A 395 -5.19 -24.17 -27.92
N PHE A 396 -5.39 -23.09 -28.66
CA PHE A 396 -4.29 -22.32 -29.24
C PHE A 396 -3.37 -21.73 -28.16
N MET A 397 -3.93 -21.20 -27.09
CA MET A 397 -3.16 -20.62 -25.99
C MET A 397 -2.35 -21.71 -25.25
N GLU A 398 -2.98 -22.83 -24.92
CA GLU A 398 -2.33 -23.93 -24.22
C GLU A 398 -1.18 -24.56 -25.02
N GLU A 399 -1.31 -24.59 -26.36
CA GLU A 399 -0.28 -25.15 -27.25
C GLU A 399 0.86 -24.18 -27.57
N ASN A 400 0.58 -22.88 -27.67
CA ASN A 400 1.55 -21.91 -28.23
C ASN A 400 2.11 -20.92 -27.21
N VAL A 401 1.52 -20.79 -26.01
CA VAL A 401 1.98 -19.85 -24.99
C VAL A 401 2.60 -20.60 -23.82
N ASN A 402 3.90 -20.52 -23.71
CA ASN A 402 4.63 -21.16 -22.61
C ASN A 402 4.43 -20.39 -21.29
N GLY A 403 4.27 -21.12 -20.19
CA GLY A 403 4.18 -20.54 -18.84
C GLY A 403 2.75 -20.17 -18.41
N LEU A 404 1.74 -20.49 -19.20
CA LEU A 404 0.34 -20.36 -18.77
C LEU A 404 0.06 -21.35 -17.62
N ARG A 405 -0.61 -20.83 -16.57
CA ARG A 405 -1.04 -21.60 -15.41
C ARG A 405 -2.48 -21.25 -15.10
N ASP A 406 -3.22 -22.21 -14.54
CA ASP A 406 -4.58 -22.02 -14.04
C ASP A 406 -5.53 -21.38 -15.08
N VAL A 407 -5.47 -21.89 -16.33
CA VAL A 407 -6.34 -21.45 -17.43
C VAL A 407 -7.76 -21.90 -17.14
N ASP A 408 -8.67 -20.92 -17.06
CA ASP A 408 -10.08 -21.12 -16.79
C ASP A 408 -10.95 -20.45 -17.85
N ASP A 409 -12.14 -20.96 -18.08
CA ASP A 409 -13.13 -20.34 -18.97
C ASP A 409 -14.54 -20.42 -18.37
N SER A 410 -15.42 -19.56 -18.84
CA SER A 410 -16.79 -19.44 -18.33
C SER A 410 -17.80 -20.38 -18.99
N ARG A 411 -17.35 -21.39 -19.75
CA ARG A 411 -18.26 -22.37 -20.36
C ARG A 411 -18.84 -23.28 -19.27
N ASP A 412 -20.09 -23.66 -19.47
CA ASP A 412 -20.71 -24.67 -18.62
C ASP A 412 -20.02 -26.01 -18.85
N LEU A 413 -19.66 -26.72 -17.76
CA LEU A 413 -19.08 -28.04 -17.87
C LEU A 413 -20.15 -29.04 -18.32
N PRO A 414 -19.79 -30.02 -19.19
CA PRO A 414 -20.74 -31.08 -19.57
C PRO A 414 -21.18 -31.85 -18.32
N GLY A 415 -22.45 -31.84 -18.02
CA GLY A 415 -23.05 -32.50 -16.88
C GLY A 415 -24.33 -33.28 -17.31
N ILE A 416 -24.87 -34.09 -16.42
CA ILE A 416 -26.14 -34.75 -16.60
C ILE A 416 -27.26 -33.89 -16.03
N GLU A 417 -28.15 -33.41 -16.90
CA GLU A 417 -29.33 -32.66 -16.51
C GLU A 417 -30.53 -33.63 -16.39
N PHE A 418 -31.14 -33.71 -15.21
CA PHE A 418 -32.39 -34.43 -15.01
C PHE A 418 -33.55 -33.47 -15.20
N ARG A 419 -34.29 -33.58 -16.29
CA ARG A 419 -35.54 -32.85 -16.53
C ARG A 419 -36.75 -33.63 -16.07
N LEU A 420 -37.35 -33.21 -14.97
CA LEU A 420 -38.63 -33.73 -14.48
C LEU A 420 -39.79 -33.06 -15.26
N ASN A 421 -40.34 -33.78 -16.25
CA ASN A 421 -41.55 -33.38 -16.93
C ASN A 421 -42.78 -33.93 -16.21
N ILE A 422 -43.35 -33.11 -15.32
CA ILE A 422 -44.55 -33.43 -14.58
C ILE A 422 -45.78 -33.21 -15.49
N ASN A 423 -46.49 -34.27 -15.79
CA ASN A 423 -47.78 -34.16 -16.44
C ASN A 423 -48.82 -33.66 -15.42
N LYS A 424 -49.04 -32.34 -15.43
CA LYS A 424 -49.94 -31.68 -14.47
C LYS A 424 -51.35 -32.25 -14.42
N ALA A 425 -51.89 -32.73 -15.59
CA ALA A 425 -53.22 -33.34 -15.66
C ALA A 425 -53.25 -34.69 -14.91
N LYS A 426 -52.22 -35.53 -15.04
CA LYS A 426 -52.10 -36.77 -14.29
C LYS A 426 -51.78 -36.54 -12.81
N ALA A 427 -50.90 -35.58 -12.50
CA ALA A 427 -50.57 -35.27 -11.13
C ALA A 427 -51.79 -34.82 -10.34
N SER A 428 -52.63 -33.96 -10.91
CA SER A 428 -53.90 -33.52 -10.35
C SER A 428 -54.89 -34.68 -10.08
N MET A 429 -54.86 -35.74 -10.89
CA MET A 429 -55.68 -36.95 -10.69
C MET A 429 -55.25 -37.76 -9.43
N TYR A 430 -54.01 -37.61 -9.01
CA TYR A 430 -53.45 -38.30 -7.83
C TYR A 430 -53.32 -37.37 -6.63
N GLY A 431 -53.89 -36.17 -6.71
CA GLY A 431 -53.94 -35.23 -5.57
C GLY A 431 -52.59 -34.52 -5.30
N ALA A 432 -51.68 -34.47 -6.26
CA ALA A 432 -50.40 -33.79 -6.17
C ALA A 432 -50.41 -32.41 -6.91
#